data_cc66eaf7bac03a02898b2527970adde3
#
_entry.id   cc66eaf7bac03a02898b2527970adde3
#
_cell.length_a   1.000
_cell.length_b   1.000
_cell.length_c   1.000
_cell.angle_alpha   90.00
_cell.angle_beta   90.00
_cell.angle_gamma   90.00
#
_symmetry.space_group_name_H-M   'P 1'
#
loop_
_entity.id
_entity.type
_entity.pdbx_description
1 polymer ?
#
loop_
_entity_poly.entity_id
_entity_poly.type
_entity_poly.pdbx_seq_one_letter_code
_entity_poly.pdbx_strand_id
1 'polypeptide(L)'
;AAIDKDIEEFKKTVIDCLIIIISSANIFNSRIYDIAISEQEQKLETLTDLANFLIDTEQVYNDEGKLLEFSKRITFNVGKMCKAVESLDHLEPFPFRQSITECLGICFRVSLASLYTLTDEKLETLFSNRLIPVERKNIFFNRLGNYDSGY
;
A
#
# COMPACT_ATOMS: atom_id res chain seq x y z
N ALA A 1 -2.85 21.82 -16.57
CA ALA A 1 -2.52 22.57 -15.32
C ALA A 1 -3.32 22.09 -14.10
N ALA A 2 -4.69 22.12 -14.09
CA ALA A 2 -5.47 21.66 -12.93
C ALA A 2 -5.47 20.13 -12.84
N ILE A 3 -5.72 19.43 -13.92
CA ILE A 3 -5.73 17.97 -14.02
C ILE A 3 -4.37 17.38 -13.60
N ASP A 4 -3.27 17.99 -14.02
CA ASP A 4 -1.93 17.52 -13.66
C ASP A 4 -1.68 17.64 -12.15
N LYS A 5 -2.19 18.69 -11.50
CA LYS A 5 -2.10 18.87 -10.06
C LYS A 5 -2.90 17.80 -9.31
N ASP A 6 -4.07 17.46 -9.79
CA ASP A 6 -4.94 16.44 -9.19
C ASP A 6 -4.31 15.04 -9.30
N ILE A 7 -3.64 14.72 -10.42
CA ILE A 7 -2.91 13.48 -10.60
C ILE A 7 -1.71 13.38 -9.64
N GLU A 8 -0.94 14.46 -9.48
CA GLU A 8 0.19 14.48 -8.54
C GLU A 8 -0.25 14.33 -7.09
N GLU A 9 -1.36 14.94 -6.71
CA GLU A 9 -1.93 14.76 -5.38
C GLU A 9 -2.46 13.35 -5.16
N PHE A 10 -3.10 12.77 -6.17
CA PHE A 10 -3.55 11.40 -6.14
C PHE A 10 -2.37 10.42 -6.03
N LYS A 11 -1.30 10.60 -6.79
CA LYS A 11 -0.07 9.81 -6.71
C LYS A 11 0.50 9.81 -5.29
N LYS A 12 0.59 10.97 -4.64
CA LYS A 12 1.03 11.09 -3.24
C LYS A 12 0.11 10.32 -2.30
N THR A 13 -1.19 10.42 -2.49
CA THR A 13 -2.19 9.72 -1.69
C THR A 13 -2.03 8.20 -1.81
N VAL A 14 -1.78 7.67 -3.01
CA VAL A 14 -1.55 6.23 -3.22
C VAL A 14 -0.27 5.77 -2.53
N ILE A 15 0.81 6.56 -2.58
CA ILE A 15 2.05 6.24 -1.86
C ILE A 15 1.80 6.23 -0.34
N ASP A 16 1.08 7.20 0.19
CA ASP A 16 0.74 7.25 1.62
C ASP A 16 -0.13 6.05 2.03
N CYS A 17 -1.10 5.66 1.20
CA CYS A 17 -1.88 4.44 1.42
C CYS A 17 -0.98 3.19 1.48
N LEU A 18 -0.02 3.03 0.57
CA LEU A 18 0.92 1.91 0.57
C LEU A 18 1.76 1.88 1.86
N ILE A 19 2.27 3.01 2.31
CA ILE A 19 3.03 3.11 3.58
C ILE A 19 2.15 2.70 4.76
N ILE A 20 0.90 3.16 4.81
CA ILE A 20 -0.06 2.80 5.86
C ILE A 20 -0.37 1.29 5.82
N ILE A 21 -0.58 0.71 4.64
CA ILE A 21 -0.87 -0.72 4.47
C ILE A 21 0.30 -1.56 4.99
N ILE A 22 1.53 -1.22 4.61
CA ILE A 22 2.75 -1.91 5.07
C ILE A 22 2.88 -1.81 6.59
N SER A 23 2.70 -0.61 7.14
CA SER A 23 2.76 -0.37 8.58
C SER A 23 1.68 -1.14 9.33
N SER A 24 0.47 -1.21 8.77
CA SER A 24 -0.64 -1.98 9.34
C SER A 24 -0.34 -3.48 9.36
N ALA A 25 0.24 -4.04 8.31
CA ALA A 25 0.66 -5.44 8.29
C ALA A 25 1.67 -5.73 9.41
N ASN A 26 2.63 -4.84 9.65
CA ASN A 26 3.61 -4.96 10.72
C ASN A 26 2.96 -4.96 12.12
N ILE A 27 1.90 -4.17 12.34
CA ILE A 27 1.13 -4.18 13.61
C ILE A 27 0.52 -5.56 13.88
N PHE A 28 0.14 -6.29 12.82
CA PHE A 28 -0.36 -7.66 12.92
C PHE A 28 0.76 -8.71 12.95
N ASN A 29 2.01 -8.33 13.14
CA ASN A 29 3.18 -9.22 13.02
C ASN A 29 3.20 -10.02 11.71
N SER A 30 2.82 -9.37 10.62
CA SER A 30 2.78 -9.94 9.27
C SER A 30 3.57 -9.03 8.34
N ARG A 31 4.46 -9.61 7.54
CA ARG A 31 5.12 -8.83 6.51
C ARG A 31 4.21 -8.78 5.29
N ILE A 32 4.08 -7.61 4.66
CA ILE A 32 3.27 -7.46 3.45
C ILE A 32 3.74 -8.40 2.33
N TYR A 33 5.04 -8.67 2.29
CA TYR A 33 5.66 -9.62 1.39
C TYR A 33 5.07 -11.04 1.50
N ASP A 34 4.78 -11.50 2.71
CA ASP A 34 4.27 -12.85 2.95
C ASP A 34 2.76 -12.98 2.67
N ILE A 35 2.03 -11.89 2.82
CA ILE A 35 0.55 -11.91 2.69
C ILE A 35 0.03 -11.43 1.33
N ALA A 36 0.83 -10.65 0.61
CA ALA A 36 0.40 -10.02 -0.65
C ALA A 36 1.10 -10.59 -1.89
N ILE A 37 2.22 -11.29 -1.75
CA ILE A 37 3.11 -11.64 -2.87
C ILE A 37 3.26 -13.16 -2.94
N SER A 38 2.88 -13.75 -4.07
CA SER A 38 3.01 -15.19 -4.32
C SER A 38 4.48 -15.59 -4.54
N GLU A 39 4.78 -16.90 -4.41
CA GLU A 39 6.13 -17.45 -4.64
C GLU A 39 6.70 -17.13 -6.03
N GLN A 40 5.85 -16.98 -7.04
CA GLN A 40 6.28 -16.59 -8.38
C GLN A 40 6.65 -15.12 -8.46
N GLU A 41 5.86 -14.25 -7.82
CA GLU A 41 6.07 -12.82 -7.76
C GLU A 41 7.30 -12.46 -6.90
N GLN A 42 7.63 -13.28 -5.92
CA GLN A 42 8.83 -13.13 -5.09
C GLN A 42 10.16 -13.27 -5.86
N LYS A 43 10.12 -13.77 -7.10
CA LYS A 43 11.27 -13.87 -7.98
C LYS A 43 11.56 -12.58 -8.74
N LEU A 44 10.68 -11.61 -8.68
CA LEU A 44 10.85 -10.30 -9.30
C LEU A 44 11.86 -9.49 -8.47
N GLU A 45 12.82 -8.87 -9.16
CA GLU A 45 13.96 -8.25 -8.49
C GLU A 45 13.66 -6.90 -7.86
N THR A 46 12.71 -6.16 -8.47
CA THR A 46 12.39 -4.80 -8.04
C THR A 46 10.90 -4.60 -7.75
N LEU A 47 10.59 -3.59 -6.95
CA LEU A 47 9.20 -3.19 -6.71
C LEU A 47 8.52 -2.71 -8.00
N THR A 48 9.28 -2.08 -8.89
CA THR A 48 8.82 -1.64 -10.21
C THR A 48 8.43 -2.84 -11.09
N ASP A 49 9.23 -3.92 -11.10
CA ASP A 49 8.90 -5.14 -11.86
C ASP A 49 7.64 -5.81 -11.30
N LEU A 50 7.52 -5.87 -9.97
CA LEU A 50 6.32 -6.39 -9.33
C LEU A 50 5.09 -5.56 -9.70
N ALA A 51 5.18 -4.25 -9.64
CA ALA A 51 4.06 -3.37 -9.99
C ALA A 51 3.61 -3.56 -11.43
N ASN A 52 4.55 -3.66 -12.37
CA ASN A 52 4.26 -3.94 -13.77
C ASN A 52 3.54 -5.28 -13.96
N PHE A 53 4.01 -6.33 -13.29
CA PHE A 53 3.37 -7.65 -13.32
C PHE A 53 1.93 -7.60 -12.76
N LEU A 54 1.70 -6.81 -11.73
CA LEU A 54 0.40 -6.70 -11.07
C LEU A 54 -0.65 -5.97 -11.91
N ILE A 55 -0.29 -5.18 -12.92
CA ILE A 55 -1.27 -4.51 -13.80
C ILE A 55 -2.24 -5.51 -14.41
N ASP A 56 -1.71 -6.56 -15.02
CA ASP A 56 -2.55 -7.57 -15.67
C ASP A 56 -3.27 -8.45 -14.64
N THR A 57 -2.58 -8.84 -13.57
CA THR A 57 -3.15 -9.69 -12.52
C THR A 57 -4.30 -9.00 -11.78
N GLU A 58 -4.14 -7.73 -11.48
CA GLU A 58 -5.15 -6.93 -10.79
C GLU A 58 -6.11 -6.20 -11.75
N GLN A 59 -5.91 -6.37 -13.06
CA GLN A 59 -6.73 -5.73 -14.10
C GLN A 59 -6.80 -4.19 -13.95
N VAL A 60 -5.67 -3.60 -13.62
CA VAL A 60 -5.54 -2.14 -13.48
C VAL A 60 -5.07 -1.55 -14.80
N TYR A 61 -6.02 -1.16 -15.64
CA TYR A 61 -5.72 -0.58 -16.95
C TYR A 61 -5.62 0.95 -16.89
N ASN A 62 -4.85 1.51 -17.82
CA ASN A 62 -4.64 2.95 -17.92
C ASN A 62 -5.76 3.62 -18.72
N ASP A 63 -6.99 3.60 -18.20
CA ASP A 63 -8.17 4.24 -18.77
C ASP A 63 -8.78 5.29 -17.81
N GLU A 64 -9.78 6.01 -18.28
CA GLU A 64 -10.47 7.04 -17.50
C GLU A 64 -11.16 6.49 -16.23
N GLY A 65 -11.47 5.19 -16.21
CA GLY A 65 -12.11 4.50 -15.09
C GLY A 65 -11.17 4.08 -13.98
N LYS A 66 -9.84 4.08 -14.18
CA LYS A 66 -8.86 3.52 -13.24
C LYS A 66 -8.92 4.12 -11.83
N LEU A 67 -9.12 5.43 -11.72
CA LEU A 67 -9.19 6.11 -10.42
C LEU A 67 -10.46 5.70 -9.66
N LEU A 68 -11.55 5.58 -10.37
CA LEU A 68 -12.83 5.14 -9.80
C LEU A 68 -12.74 3.68 -9.35
N GLU A 69 -12.14 2.80 -10.16
CA GLU A 69 -12.00 1.39 -9.83
C GLU A 69 -11.04 1.18 -8.64
N PHE A 70 -9.92 1.90 -8.61
CA PHE A 70 -9.05 1.95 -7.44
C PHE A 70 -9.83 2.35 -6.18
N SER A 71 -10.56 3.46 -6.23
CA SER A 71 -11.32 3.98 -5.09
C SER A 71 -12.38 2.98 -4.62
N LYS A 72 -13.10 2.33 -5.52
CA LYS A 72 -14.08 1.29 -5.18
C LYS A 72 -13.43 0.10 -4.48
N ARG A 73 -12.34 -0.43 -5.02
CA ARG A 73 -11.65 -1.60 -4.45
C ARG A 73 -11.06 -1.30 -3.08
N ILE A 74 -10.43 -0.14 -2.91
CA ILE A 74 -9.91 0.29 -1.60
C ILE A 74 -11.05 0.46 -0.60
N THR A 75 -12.10 1.22 -0.95
CA THR A 75 -13.25 1.45 -0.07
C THR A 75 -13.92 0.16 0.35
N PHE A 76 -14.10 -0.79 -0.57
CA PHE A 76 -14.70 -2.08 -0.26
C PHE A 76 -13.86 -2.88 0.76
N ASN A 77 -12.55 -2.96 0.56
CA ASN A 77 -11.67 -3.70 1.47
C ASN A 77 -11.51 -3.01 2.83
N VAL A 78 -11.45 -1.67 2.84
CA VAL A 78 -11.49 -0.89 4.10
C VAL A 78 -12.80 -1.15 4.85
N GLY A 79 -13.94 -1.18 4.18
CA GLY A 79 -15.23 -1.54 4.78
C GLY A 79 -15.22 -2.94 5.40
N LYS A 80 -14.62 -3.93 4.75
CA LYS A 80 -14.43 -5.28 5.32
C LYS A 80 -13.53 -5.26 6.55
N MET A 81 -12.44 -4.48 6.54
CA MET A 81 -11.59 -4.33 7.72
C MET A 81 -12.33 -3.66 8.88
N CYS A 82 -13.12 -2.64 8.62
CA CYS A 82 -13.97 -2.01 9.65
C CYS A 82 -14.95 -3.03 10.25
N LYS A 83 -15.59 -3.87 9.43
CA LYS A 83 -16.47 -4.94 9.92
C LYS A 83 -15.72 -5.97 10.78
N ALA A 84 -14.51 -6.32 10.40
CA ALA A 84 -13.68 -7.24 11.19
C ALA A 84 -13.33 -6.63 12.57
N VAL A 85 -13.02 -5.34 12.64
CA VAL A 85 -12.76 -4.62 13.89
C VAL A 85 -14.03 -4.55 14.76
N GLU A 86 -15.18 -4.25 14.16
CA GLU A 86 -16.47 -4.25 14.86
C GLU A 86 -16.79 -5.63 15.46
N SER A 87 -16.60 -6.69 14.69
CA SER A 87 -16.83 -8.07 15.18
C SER A 87 -15.89 -8.43 16.34
N LEU A 88 -14.66 -7.92 16.35
CA LEU A 88 -13.74 -8.07 17.48
C LEU A 88 -14.26 -7.36 18.73
N ASP A 89 -14.74 -6.11 18.60
CA ASP A 89 -15.28 -5.33 19.71
C ASP A 89 -16.51 -6.00 20.34
N HIS A 90 -17.34 -6.61 19.52
CA HIS A 90 -18.52 -7.37 19.97
C HIS A 90 -18.23 -8.81 20.41
N LEU A 91 -16.95 -9.23 20.44
CA LEU A 91 -16.52 -10.58 20.82
C LEU A 91 -17.18 -11.70 19.96
N GLU A 92 -17.51 -11.39 18.73
CA GLU A 92 -18.04 -12.36 17.79
C GLU A 92 -16.98 -13.40 17.39
N PRO A 93 -17.34 -14.67 17.14
CA PRO A 93 -16.41 -15.68 16.65
C PRO A 93 -16.09 -15.45 15.17
N PHE A 94 -15.25 -14.47 14.88
CA PHE A 94 -14.90 -14.04 13.55
C PHE A 94 -13.37 -14.10 13.34
N PRO A 95 -12.86 -14.62 12.21
CA PRO A 95 -11.42 -14.71 11.95
C PRO A 95 -10.84 -13.33 11.56
N PHE A 96 -10.97 -12.32 12.45
CA PHE A 96 -10.65 -10.94 12.19
C PHE A 96 -9.21 -10.72 11.69
N ARG A 97 -8.22 -11.41 12.29
CA ARG A 97 -6.82 -11.28 11.88
C ARG A 97 -6.61 -11.70 10.42
N GLN A 98 -7.11 -12.87 10.05
CA GLN A 98 -7.03 -13.38 8.67
C GLN A 98 -7.76 -12.43 7.71
N SER A 99 -8.98 -12.02 8.04
CA SER A 99 -9.77 -11.12 7.20
C SER A 99 -9.08 -9.77 6.98
N ILE A 100 -8.46 -9.19 8.02
CA ILE A 100 -7.73 -7.92 7.90
C ILE A 100 -6.47 -8.11 7.04
N THR A 101 -5.68 -9.15 7.28
CA THR A 101 -4.45 -9.37 6.52
C THR A 101 -4.71 -9.67 5.04
N GLU A 102 -5.76 -10.42 4.71
CA GLU A 102 -6.21 -10.63 3.33
C GLU A 102 -6.60 -9.30 2.65
N CYS A 103 -7.37 -8.46 3.34
CA CYS A 103 -7.74 -7.14 2.81
C CYS A 103 -6.51 -6.22 2.62
N LEU A 104 -5.55 -6.24 3.54
CA LEU A 104 -4.31 -5.49 3.41
C LEU A 104 -3.51 -5.96 2.18
N GLY A 105 -3.42 -7.27 1.96
CA GLY A 105 -2.78 -7.84 0.78
C GLY A 105 -3.41 -7.35 -0.53
N ILE A 106 -4.74 -7.39 -0.62
CA ILE A 106 -5.48 -6.89 -1.79
C ILE A 106 -5.26 -5.39 -1.99
N CYS A 107 -5.38 -4.60 -0.91
CA CYS A 107 -5.14 -3.16 -0.98
C CYS A 107 -3.71 -2.83 -1.43
N PHE A 108 -2.70 -3.57 -0.94
CA PHE A 108 -1.31 -3.40 -1.38
C PHE A 108 -1.16 -3.62 -2.88
N ARG A 109 -1.62 -4.76 -3.39
CA ARG A 109 -1.51 -5.13 -4.81
C ARG A 109 -2.16 -4.09 -5.73
N VAL A 110 -3.41 -3.74 -5.43
CA VAL A 110 -4.16 -2.73 -6.21
C VAL A 110 -3.47 -1.37 -6.17
N SER A 111 -3.02 -0.94 -4.99
CA SER A 111 -2.35 0.36 -4.86
C SER A 111 -1.02 0.39 -5.61
N LEU A 112 -0.24 -0.70 -5.55
CA LEU A 112 1.05 -0.79 -6.24
C LEU A 112 0.88 -0.76 -7.77
N ALA A 113 -0.05 -1.57 -8.30
CA ALA A 113 -0.38 -1.57 -9.72
C ALA A 113 -0.90 -0.20 -10.19
N SER A 114 -1.80 0.43 -9.40
CA SER A 114 -2.33 1.75 -9.73
C SER A 114 -1.23 2.83 -9.71
N LEU A 115 -0.33 2.80 -8.74
CA LEU A 115 0.78 3.75 -8.67
C LEU A 115 1.67 3.67 -9.92
N TYR A 116 1.96 2.47 -10.39
CA TYR A 116 2.77 2.27 -11.59
C TYR A 116 2.15 2.90 -12.84
N THR A 117 0.82 2.88 -12.96
CA THR A 117 0.13 3.54 -14.10
C THR A 117 0.10 5.08 -14.03
N LEU A 118 0.54 5.66 -12.92
CA LEU A 118 0.52 7.11 -12.67
C LEU A 118 1.87 7.78 -12.86
N THR A 119 2.95 7.00 -13.10
CA THR A 119 4.30 7.53 -13.10
C THR A 119 5.24 6.71 -13.96
N ASP A 120 6.21 7.38 -14.57
CA ASP A 120 7.35 6.76 -15.26
C ASP A 120 8.59 6.65 -14.35
N GLU A 121 8.49 7.16 -13.10
CA GLU A 121 9.57 7.09 -12.13
C GLU A 121 9.68 5.69 -11.51
N LYS A 122 10.89 5.31 -11.11
CA LYS A 122 11.10 4.08 -10.33
C LYS A 122 10.39 4.18 -8.98
N LEU A 123 9.59 3.18 -8.65
CA LEU A 123 8.78 3.20 -7.43
C LEU A 123 9.64 3.24 -6.16
N GLU A 124 10.81 2.59 -6.18
CA GLU A 124 11.77 2.63 -5.08
C GLU A 124 12.21 4.06 -4.75
N THR A 125 12.42 4.87 -5.79
CA THR A 125 12.79 6.29 -5.64
C THR A 125 11.63 7.10 -5.05
N LEU A 126 10.41 6.88 -5.53
CA LEU A 126 9.21 7.55 -5.01
C LEU A 126 8.99 7.25 -3.53
N PHE A 127 9.11 5.98 -3.13
CA PHE A 127 8.98 5.58 -1.73
C PHE A 127 10.05 6.22 -0.86
N SER A 128 11.33 6.15 -1.27
CA SER A 128 12.44 6.76 -0.53
C SER A 128 12.23 8.26 -0.34
N ASN A 129 11.86 8.96 -1.40
CA ASN A 129 11.60 10.40 -1.35
C ASN A 129 10.42 10.75 -0.41
N ARG A 130 9.42 9.88 -0.29
CA ARG A 130 8.28 10.09 0.59
C ARG A 130 8.57 9.78 2.05
N LEU A 131 9.39 8.77 2.33
CA LEU A 131 9.75 8.35 3.69
C LEU A 131 10.70 9.34 4.38
N ILE A 132 11.67 9.92 3.67
CA ILE A 132 12.65 10.86 4.24
C ILE A 132 11.99 12.00 5.05
N PRO A 133 10.97 12.73 4.54
CA PRO A 133 10.31 13.78 5.32
C PRO A 133 9.54 13.23 6.54
N VAL A 134 9.01 12.02 6.46
CA VAL A 134 8.29 11.37 7.58
C VAL A 134 9.28 11.04 8.69
N GLU A 135 10.40 10.42 8.35
CA GLU A 135 11.48 10.11 9.30
C GLU A 135 12.01 11.38 9.99
N ARG A 136 12.29 12.44 9.23
CA ARG A 136 12.77 13.72 9.76
C ARG A 136 11.80 14.40 10.74
N LYS A 137 10.50 14.19 10.57
CA LYS A 137 9.46 14.73 11.45
C LYS A 137 9.21 13.89 12.67
N ASN A 138 9.67 12.65 12.69
CA ASN A 138 9.44 11.75 13.80
C ASN A 138 10.36 12.09 14.96
N ILE A 139 9.76 12.53 16.08
CA ILE A 139 10.49 12.92 17.31
C ILE A 139 11.35 11.75 17.83
N PHE A 140 10.93 10.52 17.59
CA PHE A 140 11.65 9.32 18.02
C PHE A 140 13.01 9.21 17.34
N PHE A 141 13.07 9.39 16.03
CA PHE A 141 14.33 9.39 15.26
C PHE A 141 15.24 10.55 15.65
N ASN A 142 14.69 11.74 15.89
CA ASN A 142 15.45 12.90 16.33
C ASN A 142 16.05 12.73 17.74
N ARG A 143 15.41 11.96 18.63
CA ARG A 143 15.89 11.73 20.00
C ARG A 143 16.95 10.66 20.10
N LEU A 144 16.98 9.68 19.23
CA LEU A 144 17.96 8.59 19.25
C LEU A 144 19.33 8.98 18.67
N GLY A 145 19.45 10.14 18.02
CA GLY A 145 20.72 10.81 17.66
C GLY A 145 21.66 10.07 16.68
N ASN A 146 21.52 8.76 16.53
CA ASN A 146 22.37 7.89 15.74
C ASN A 146 21.60 6.72 15.12
N TYR A 147 20.38 6.97 14.64
CA TYR A 147 19.68 5.94 13.91
C TYR A 147 20.25 5.87 12.49
N ASP A 148 21.22 4.98 12.31
CA ASP A 148 21.59 4.53 10.96
C ASP A 148 20.37 3.87 10.34
N SER A 149 19.97 4.35 9.18
CA SER A 149 18.86 3.85 8.39
C SER A 149 19.10 2.38 8.02
N GLY A 150 18.79 1.51 8.92
CA GLY A 150 18.93 0.06 8.81
C GLY A 150 17.57 -0.63 8.78
N TYR A 151 16.82 -0.39 7.69
CA TYR A 151 15.73 -1.24 7.27
C TYR A 151 15.96 -1.64 5.83
#